data_19a5d1116af4c4befec9f012ca6df99b
#
_entry.id   19a5d1116af4c4befec9f012ca6df99b
#
_cell.length_a   1.000
_cell.length_b   1.000
_cell.length_c   1.000
_cell.angle_alpha   90.00
_cell.angle_beta   90.00
_cell.angle_gamma   90.00
#
_symmetry.space_group_name_H-M   'P 1'
#
loop_
_entity.id
_entity.type
_entity.pdbx_description
1 polymer ?
#
loop_
_entity_poly.entity_id
_entity_poly.type
_entity_poly.pdbx_seq_one_letter_code
_entity_poly.pdbx_strand_id
1 'polypeptide(L)'
;PIVIIARTDALNAKLMTSDFDDRDRKFLSKKRTSDGYFLIENNHEMAISKSLSYAEYADVIWCETNTPDLGFAKEFADEIKKSFPNKILAYNCSPSFNWLDKFTKEEVENFQNNLNDYGYKLQFVSLAGFHSLASSMYDLANKYKGGNMNAIIELQQFEKDLSKDGNEKGRTIFID
;
A
#
# COMPACT_ATOMS: atom_id res chain seq x y z
N PRO A 1 -1.80 -6.76 24.14
CA PRO A 1 -0.56 -6.56 23.43
C PRO A 1 -0.76 -5.59 22.26
N ILE A 2 0.25 -4.78 21.97
CA ILE A 2 0.27 -3.84 20.83
C ILE A 2 1.30 -4.37 19.85
N VAL A 3 0.98 -4.33 18.55
CA VAL A 3 1.92 -4.65 17.46
C VAL A 3 2.49 -3.36 16.91
N ILE A 4 3.80 -3.26 16.86
CA ILE A 4 4.53 -2.10 16.33
C ILE A 4 4.91 -2.39 14.88
N ILE A 5 4.41 -1.57 13.96
CA ILE A 5 4.74 -1.60 12.54
C ILE A 5 5.59 -0.38 12.22
N ALA A 6 6.86 -0.59 11.88
CA ALA A 6 7.73 0.50 11.47
C ALA A 6 7.71 0.67 9.95
N ARG A 7 7.37 1.88 9.50
CA ARG A 7 7.30 2.25 8.08
C ARG A 7 8.50 3.09 7.68
N THR A 8 9.02 2.88 6.48
CA THR A 8 9.91 3.81 5.79
C THR A 8 9.36 4.19 4.42
N ASP A 9 9.52 5.46 4.06
CA ASP A 9 9.21 6.02 2.73
C ASP A 9 10.48 6.35 1.94
N ALA A 10 11.64 5.91 2.43
CA ALA A 10 12.94 6.26 1.87
C ALA A 10 13.12 5.83 0.41
N LEU A 11 12.43 4.77 -0.03
CA LEU A 11 12.46 4.29 -1.41
C LEU A 11 12.08 5.38 -2.42
N ASN A 12 11.12 6.24 -2.07
CA ASN A 12 10.58 7.27 -2.95
C ASN A 12 11.00 8.69 -2.56
N ALA A 13 11.78 8.84 -1.49
CA ALA A 13 12.26 10.12 -1.03
C ALA A 13 13.29 10.70 -2.01
N LYS A 14 13.17 11.98 -2.32
CA LYS A 14 14.09 12.69 -3.22
C LYS A 14 14.98 13.67 -2.50
N LEU A 15 14.51 14.18 -1.38
CA LEU A 15 15.13 15.27 -0.64
C LEU A 15 15.23 14.93 0.84
N MET A 16 16.28 15.43 1.48
CA MET A 16 16.46 15.39 2.92
C MET A 16 16.80 16.79 3.44
N THR A 17 16.22 17.14 4.57
CA THR A 17 16.40 18.48 5.17
C THR A 17 17.72 18.64 5.91
N SER A 18 18.33 17.54 6.37
CA SER A 18 19.47 17.57 7.27
C SER A 18 20.36 16.35 7.06
N ASP A 19 21.65 16.52 7.31
CA ASP A 19 22.68 15.49 7.35
C ASP A 19 23.13 15.17 8.80
N PHE A 20 22.29 15.48 9.76
CA PHE A 20 22.59 15.31 11.18
C PHE A 20 22.79 13.85 11.58
N ASP A 21 21.99 12.94 11.03
CA ASP A 21 22.11 11.51 11.30
C ASP A 21 23.22 10.89 10.43
N ASP A 22 24.27 10.41 11.06
CA ASP A 22 25.44 9.80 10.40
C ASP A 22 25.06 8.59 9.54
N ARG A 23 23.99 7.87 9.92
CA ARG A 23 23.49 6.71 9.18
C ARG A 23 22.92 7.08 7.81
N ASP A 24 22.42 8.30 7.68
CA ASP A 24 21.81 8.81 6.45
C ASP A 24 22.83 9.46 5.51
N ARG A 25 23.96 9.96 6.03
CA ARG A 25 24.95 10.74 5.24
C ARG A 25 25.44 10.04 3.99
N LYS A 26 25.64 8.74 4.04
CA LYS A 26 26.13 7.95 2.89
C LYS A 26 25.16 7.91 1.70
N PHE A 27 23.89 8.26 1.91
CA PHE A 27 22.87 8.30 0.88
C PHE A 27 22.61 9.71 0.34
N LEU A 28 23.29 10.71 0.88
CA LEU A 28 23.11 12.10 0.49
C LEU A 28 24.13 12.50 -0.57
N SER A 29 23.64 13.18 -1.62
CA SER A 29 24.48 13.88 -2.57
C SER A 29 25.24 15.03 -1.89
N LYS A 30 26.44 15.34 -2.39
CA LYS A 30 27.15 16.57 -2.01
C LYS A 30 26.46 17.82 -2.52
N LYS A 31 25.53 17.69 -3.46
CA LYS A 31 24.77 18.80 -4.04
C LYS A 31 23.54 19.11 -3.21
N ARG A 32 23.23 20.40 -3.09
CA ARG A 32 21.99 20.89 -2.48
C ARG A 32 21.12 21.57 -3.53
N THR A 33 19.81 21.58 -3.27
CA THR A 33 18.88 22.40 -4.04
C THR A 33 19.05 23.88 -3.71
N SER A 34 18.42 24.77 -4.49
CA SER A 34 18.36 26.20 -4.21
C SER A 34 17.80 26.52 -2.82
N ASP A 35 16.90 25.66 -2.32
CA ASP A 35 16.25 25.80 -1.02
C ASP A 35 17.05 25.15 0.12
N GLY A 36 18.24 24.61 -0.19
CA GLY A 36 19.16 24.07 0.81
C GLY A 36 18.97 22.59 1.17
N TYR A 37 18.04 21.86 0.52
CA TYR A 37 17.87 20.43 0.74
C TYR A 37 18.99 19.60 0.10
N PHE A 38 19.33 18.50 0.75
CA PHE A 38 20.19 17.48 0.15
C PHE A 38 19.39 16.62 -0.82
N LEU A 39 19.98 16.28 -1.95
CA LEU A 39 19.45 15.25 -2.84
C LEU A 39 19.79 13.87 -2.28
N ILE A 40 18.85 12.95 -2.35
CA ILE A 40 19.05 11.55 -1.96
C ILE A 40 19.50 10.75 -3.17
N GLU A 41 20.54 9.95 -2.96
CA GLU A 41 21.03 8.95 -3.89
C GLU A 41 20.87 7.55 -3.28
N ASN A 42 20.78 6.51 -4.13
CA ASN A 42 20.66 5.11 -3.68
C ASN A 42 19.49 4.83 -2.74
N ASN A 43 18.29 5.21 -3.17
CA ASN A 43 17.05 5.05 -2.40
C ASN A 43 16.77 3.61 -1.96
N HIS A 44 17.08 2.59 -2.78
CA HIS A 44 16.92 1.19 -2.44
C HIS A 44 17.75 0.83 -1.20
N GLU A 45 19.05 1.14 -1.23
CA GLU A 45 19.93 0.89 -0.10
C GLU A 45 19.53 1.69 1.15
N MET A 46 19.06 2.93 0.96
CA MET A 46 18.56 3.75 2.08
C MET A 46 17.33 3.13 2.72
N ALA A 47 16.36 2.65 1.93
CA ALA A 47 15.15 2.00 2.44
C ALA A 47 15.50 0.73 3.24
N ILE A 48 16.40 -0.10 2.72
CA ILE A 48 16.88 -1.30 3.40
C ILE A 48 17.62 -0.94 4.70
N SER A 49 18.55 0.02 4.65
CA SER A 49 19.33 0.45 5.82
C SER A 49 18.45 1.00 6.94
N LYS A 50 17.44 1.83 6.61
CA LYS A 50 16.48 2.32 7.60
C LYS A 50 15.65 1.19 8.19
N SER A 51 15.17 0.29 7.36
CA SER A 51 14.36 -0.84 7.78
C SER A 51 15.12 -1.80 8.70
N LEU A 52 16.40 -2.05 8.43
CA LEU A 52 17.28 -2.82 9.33
C LEU A 52 17.44 -2.13 10.69
N SER A 53 17.56 -0.79 10.71
CA SER A 53 17.64 -0.03 11.95
C SER A 53 16.33 -0.09 12.78
N TYR A 54 15.18 -0.21 12.12
CA TYR A 54 13.87 -0.32 12.78
C TYR A 54 13.55 -1.75 13.24
N ALA A 55 14.12 -2.74 12.56
CA ALA A 55 13.76 -4.14 12.74
C ALA A 55 14.03 -4.65 14.18
N GLU A 56 14.97 -4.06 14.89
CA GLU A 56 15.23 -4.38 16.29
C GLU A 56 14.06 -4.01 17.22
N TYR A 57 13.35 -2.91 16.89
CA TYR A 57 12.34 -2.30 17.76
C TYR A 57 10.90 -2.52 17.32
N ALA A 58 10.69 -3.09 16.13
CA ALA A 58 9.37 -3.28 15.55
C ALA A 58 9.05 -4.77 15.33
N ASP A 59 7.79 -5.12 15.47
CA ASP A 59 7.27 -6.46 15.16
C ASP A 59 7.20 -6.70 13.66
N VAL A 60 6.82 -5.67 12.90
CA VAL A 60 6.61 -5.72 11.46
C VAL A 60 7.37 -4.57 10.78
N ILE A 61 7.99 -4.85 9.65
CA ILE A 61 8.65 -3.84 8.82
C ILE A 61 7.84 -3.61 7.54
N TRP A 62 7.63 -2.33 7.23
CA TRP A 62 6.93 -1.89 6.04
C TRP A 62 7.75 -0.84 5.27
N CYS A 63 8.15 -1.17 4.06
CA CYS A 63 8.68 -0.19 3.09
C CYS A 63 7.56 0.23 2.15
N GLU A 64 7.21 1.51 2.15
CA GLU A 64 6.22 2.04 1.21
C GLU A 64 6.78 2.10 -0.20
N THR A 65 5.96 1.67 -1.16
CA THR A 65 6.25 1.77 -2.59
C THR A 65 5.19 2.64 -3.28
N ASN A 66 5.51 3.23 -4.41
CA ASN A 66 4.56 3.99 -5.24
C ASN A 66 4.18 3.25 -6.53
N THR A 67 4.74 2.09 -6.76
CA THR A 67 4.45 1.18 -7.88
C THR A 67 4.67 -0.25 -7.42
N PRO A 68 3.92 -1.22 -7.93
CA PRO A 68 4.13 -2.61 -7.57
C PRO A 68 5.42 -3.13 -8.23
N ASP A 69 6.29 -3.75 -7.43
CA ASP A 69 7.58 -4.27 -7.87
C ASP A 69 7.97 -5.51 -7.06
N LEU A 70 7.83 -6.68 -7.67
CA LEU A 70 8.21 -7.97 -7.04
C LEU A 70 9.73 -8.15 -6.95
N GLY A 71 10.50 -7.55 -7.87
CA GLY A 71 11.96 -7.62 -7.84
C GLY A 71 12.51 -6.92 -6.60
N PHE A 72 12.12 -5.66 -6.40
CA PHE A 72 12.48 -4.92 -5.20
C PHE A 72 11.91 -5.57 -3.93
N ALA A 73 10.67 -6.04 -3.96
CA ALA A 73 10.06 -6.69 -2.80
C ALA A 73 10.86 -7.93 -2.35
N LYS A 74 11.36 -8.72 -3.31
CA LYS A 74 12.20 -9.87 -3.02
C LYS A 74 13.57 -9.46 -2.47
N GLU A 75 14.24 -8.52 -3.12
CA GLU A 75 15.54 -7.98 -2.67
C GLU A 75 15.44 -7.46 -1.23
N PHE A 76 14.44 -6.62 -0.97
CA PHE A 76 14.19 -6.06 0.35
C PHE A 76 13.97 -7.14 1.41
N ALA A 77 13.14 -8.13 1.10
CA ALA A 77 12.87 -9.24 2.01
C ALA A 77 14.14 -10.06 2.32
N ASP A 78 14.92 -10.36 1.28
CA ASP A 78 16.16 -11.14 1.43
C ASP A 78 17.17 -10.38 2.32
N GLU A 79 17.34 -9.06 2.12
CA GLU A 79 18.25 -8.25 2.93
C GLU A 79 17.81 -8.16 4.41
N ILE A 80 16.53 -7.94 4.67
CA ILE A 80 16.02 -7.93 6.07
C ILE A 80 16.21 -9.29 6.73
N LYS A 81 15.91 -10.39 6.03
CA LYS A 81 15.98 -11.73 6.56
C LYS A 81 17.39 -12.24 6.83
N LYS A 82 18.43 -11.68 6.21
CA LYS A 82 19.83 -12.00 6.55
C LYS A 82 20.13 -11.72 8.03
N SER A 83 19.60 -10.62 8.57
CA SER A 83 19.85 -10.23 9.97
C SER A 83 18.69 -10.60 10.90
N PHE A 84 17.47 -10.65 10.37
CA PHE A 84 16.24 -10.93 11.11
C PHE A 84 15.40 -12.01 10.41
N PRO A 85 15.78 -13.29 10.46
CA PRO A 85 15.17 -14.37 9.67
C PRO A 85 13.66 -14.53 9.84
N ASN A 86 13.14 -14.21 11.03
CA ASN A 86 11.73 -14.36 11.39
C ASN A 86 10.94 -13.04 11.33
N LYS A 87 11.54 -11.94 10.81
CA LYS A 87 10.86 -10.66 10.74
C LYS A 87 9.68 -10.73 9.80
N ILE A 88 8.52 -10.29 10.30
CA ILE A 88 7.31 -10.13 9.48
C ILE A 88 7.46 -8.87 8.64
N LEU A 89 7.12 -8.99 7.36
CA LEU A 89 7.08 -7.86 6.43
C LEU A 89 5.63 -7.53 6.08
N ALA A 90 5.38 -6.23 5.87
CA ALA A 90 4.10 -5.72 5.40
C ALA A 90 4.22 -5.10 4.00
N TYR A 91 3.18 -5.26 3.18
CA TYR A 91 3.08 -4.68 1.85
C TYR A 91 1.73 -4.00 1.64
N ASN A 92 1.75 -2.79 1.10
CA ASN A 92 0.56 -2.07 0.67
C ASN A 92 0.26 -2.38 -0.80
N CYS A 93 -0.76 -3.19 -1.05
CA CYS A 93 -1.31 -3.43 -2.38
C CYS A 93 -2.26 -2.29 -2.76
N SER A 94 -1.71 -1.10 -2.99
CA SER A 94 -2.52 0.10 -3.18
C SER A 94 -3.37 0.05 -4.46
N PRO A 95 -4.67 0.40 -4.40
CA PRO A 95 -5.51 0.56 -5.58
C PRO A 95 -5.13 1.80 -6.41
N SER A 96 -4.27 2.68 -5.89
CA SER A 96 -3.71 3.83 -6.63
C SER A 96 -2.57 3.43 -7.57
N PHE A 97 -2.08 2.19 -7.50
CA PHE A 97 -1.09 1.69 -8.44
C PHE A 97 -1.74 1.39 -9.80
N ASN A 98 -1.04 1.72 -10.89
CA ASN A 98 -1.41 1.28 -12.22
C ASN A 98 -0.95 -0.17 -12.45
N TRP A 99 -1.67 -1.12 -11.88
CA TRP A 99 -1.29 -2.54 -11.87
C TRP A 99 -1.06 -3.09 -13.28
N LEU A 100 -1.97 -2.81 -14.21
CA LEU A 100 -1.92 -3.33 -15.57
C LEU A 100 -0.86 -2.64 -16.47
N ASP A 101 -0.23 -1.56 -16.01
CA ASP A 101 0.94 -0.97 -16.67
C ASP A 101 2.22 -1.77 -16.40
N LYS A 102 2.21 -2.62 -15.36
CA LYS A 102 3.37 -3.37 -14.88
C LYS A 102 3.23 -4.88 -15.02
N PHE A 103 2.01 -5.39 -14.91
CA PHE A 103 1.72 -6.80 -14.83
C PHE A 103 0.54 -7.19 -15.71
N THR A 104 0.53 -8.42 -16.20
CA THR A 104 -0.64 -9.06 -16.77
C THR A 104 -1.66 -9.38 -15.66
N LYS A 105 -2.90 -9.70 -16.04
CA LYS A 105 -3.92 -10.11 -15.05
C LYS A 105 -3.50 -11.36 -14.28
N GLU A 106 -2.89 -12.33 -14.94
CA GLU A 106 -2.40 -13.57 -14.34
C GLU A 106 -1.28 -13.29 -13.31
N GLU A 107 -0.37 -12.37 -13.61
CA GLU A 107 0.68 -11.95 -12.67
C GLU A 107 0.10 -11.22 -11.47
N VAL A 108 -0.94 -10.38 -11.65
CA VAL A 108 -1.64 -9.71 -10.56
C VAL A 108 -2.34 -10.74 -9.66
N GLU A 109 -2.99 -11.77 -10.22
CA GLU A 109 -3.62 -12.83 -9.44
C GLU A 109 -2.62 -13.57 -8.53
N ASN A 110 -1.38 -13.73 -8.98
CA ASN A 110 -0.32 -14.41 -8.24
C ASN A 110 0.52 -13.47 -7.36
N PHE A 111 0.34 -12.16 -7.47
CA PHE A 111 1.18 -11.17 -6.80
C PHE A 111 1.24 -11.34 -5.27
N GLN A 112 0.08 -11.54 -4.64
CA GLN A 112 -0.01 -11.71 -3.19
C GLN A 112 0.62 -13.03 -2.71
N ASN A 113 0.54 -14.10 -3.51
CA ASN A 113 1.19 -15.37 -3.22
C ASN A 113 2.72 -15.21 -3.28
N ASN A 114 3.24 -14.55 -4.29
CA ASN A 114 4.66 -14.24 -4.40
C ASN A 114 5.16 -13.43 -3.20
N LEU A 115 4.44 -12.40 -2.80
CA LEU A 115 4.76 -11.63 -1.60
C LEU A 115 4.78 -12.49 -0.33
N ASN A 116 3.78 -13.37 -0.18
CA ASN A 116 3.73 -14.30 0.96
C ASN A 116 4.95 -15.21 1.02
N ASP A 117 5.42 -15.70 -0.12
CA ASP A 117 6.61 -16.56 -0.23
C ASP A 117 7.89 -15.80 0.14
N TYR A 118 7.96 -14.51 -0.17
CA TYR A 118 9.06 -13.65 0.26
C TYR A 118 9.00 -13.27 1.75
N GLY A 119 7.85 -13.51 2.42
CA GLY A 119 7.66 -13.28 3.86
C GLY A 119 6.85 -12.05 4.23
N TYR A 120 6.18 -11.44 3.27
CA TYR A 120 5.19 -10.41 3.53
C TYR A 120 3.90 -11.05 4.04
N LYS A 121 3.83 -11.26 5.35
CA LYS A 121 2.70 -11.94 6.00
C LYS A 121 1.56 -10.98 6.33
N LEU A 122 1.80 -9.67 6.33
CA LEU A 122 0.79 -8.64 6.45
C LEU A 122 0.64 -7.91 5.11
N GLN A 123 -0.46 -8.17 4.42
CA GLN A 123 -0.78 -7.52 3.14
C GLN A 123 -2.11 -6.80 3.27
N PHE A 124 -2.19 -5.58 2.80
CA PHE A 124 -3.40 -4.77 2.91
C PHE A 124 -3.63 -3.94 1.65
N VAL A 125 -4.89 -3.62 1.40
CA VAL A 125 -5.30 -2.76 0.28
C VAL A 125 -5.75 -1.43 0.88
N SER A 126 -4.86 -0.46 0.86
CA SER A 126 -5.18 0.89 1.35
C SER A 126 -6.20 1.58 0.45
N LEU A 127 -6.99 2.48 1.01
CA LEU A 127 -7.95 3.32 0.27
C LEU A 127 -9.03 2.56 -0.51
N ALA A 128 -9.15 1.23 -0.40
CA ALA A 128 -10.15 0.46 -1.13
C ALA A 128 -11.58 0.94 -0.82
N GLY A 129 -11.88 1.19 0.45
CA GLY A 129 -13.18 1.75 0.86
C GLY A 129 -13.43 3.14 0.29
N PHE A 130 -12.41 4.01 0.29
CA PHE A 130 -12.51 5.33 -0.32
C PHE A 130 -12.81 5.26 -1.82
N HIS A 131 -12.05 4.45 -2.57
CA HIS A 131 -12.28 4.28 -4.01
C HIS A 131 -13.66 3.69 -4.32
N SER A 132 -14.08 2.69 -3.53
CA SER A 132 -15.41 2.10 -3.68
C SER A 132 -16.52 3.11 -3.43
N LEU A 133 -16.43 3.88 -2.34
CA LEU A 133 -17.39 4.92 -2.02
C LEU A 133 -17.39 6.02 -3.09
N ALA A 134 -16.24 6.55 -3.47
CA ALA A 134 -16.13 7.63 -4.45
C ALA A 134 -16.69 7.21 -5.81
N SER A 135 -16.37 6.01 -6.31
CA SER A 135 -16.88 5.52 -7.59
C SER A 135 -18.39 5.24 -7.55
N SER A 136 -18.90 4.67 -6.46
CA SER A 136 -20.34 4.42 -6.29
C SER A 136 -21.14 5.72 -6.21
N MET A 137 -20.64 6.71 -5.47
CA MET A 137 -21.30 8.01 -5.38
C MET A 137 -21.25 8.78 -6.71
N TYR A 138 -20.15 8.68 -7.44
CA TYR A 138 -20.05 9.28 -8.77
C TYR A 138 -21.06 8.65 -9.76
N ASP A 139 -21.16 7.32 -9.78
CA ASP A 139 -22.15 6.61 -10.60
C ASP A 139 -23.59 6.99 -10.22
N LEU A 140 -23.92 6.99 -8.94
CA LEU A 140 -25.22 7.39 -8.44
C LEU A 140 -25.57 8.83 -8.84
N ALA A 141 -24.64 9.78 -8.70
CA ALA A 141 -24.84 11.17 -9.06
C ALA A 141 -25.14 11.34 -10.56
N ASN A 142 -24.40 10.61 -11.41
CA ASN A 142 -24.63 10.64 -12.86
C ASN A 142 -25.99 10.05 -13.24
N LYS A 143 -26.37 8.92 -12.65
CA LYS A 143 -27.69 8.32 -12.86
C LYS A 143 -28.83 9.21 -12.35
N TYR A 144 -28.64 9.82 -11.18
CA TYR A 144 -29.64 10.75 -10.62
C TYR A 144 -29.85 11.98 -11.50
N LYS A 145 -28.79 12.55 -12.06
CA LYS A 145 -28.86 13.69 -13.00
C LYS A 145 -29.72 13.38 -14.23
N GLY A 146 -29.68 12.14 -14.73
CA GLY A 146 -30.43 11.70 -15.93
C GLY A 146 -31.79 11.07 -15.62
N GLY A 147 -31.94 10.39 -14.50
CA GLY A 147 -33.08 9.52 -14.17
C GLY A 147 -33.84 9.88 -12.88
N ASN A 148 -33.44 10.94 -12.19
CA ASN A 148 -34.08 11.38 -10.93
C ASN A 148 -34.17 10.25 -9.89
N MET A 149 -35.32 10.09 -9.24
CA MET A 149 -35.56 9.07 -8.19
C MET A 149 -35.41 7.63 -8.67
N ASN A 150 -35.44 7.35 -9.98
CA ASN A 150 -35.19 6.00 -10.47
C ASN A 150 -33.79 5.49 -10.12
N ALA A 151 -32.79 6.37 -10.08
CA ALA A 151 -31.44 6.01 -9.65
C ALA A 151 -31.40 5.50 -8.19
N ILE A 152 -32.21 6.08 -7.32
CA ILE A 152 -32.34 5.64 -5.92
C ILE A 152 -33.03 4.28 -5.84
N ILE A 153 -34.07 4.07 -6.66
CA ILE A 153 -34.79 2.78 -6.72
C ILE A 153 -33.86 1.67 -7.21
N GLU A 154 -33.04 1.95 -8.22
CA GLU A 154 -32.02 1.00 -8.71
C GLU A 154 -31.00 0.66 -7.63
N LEU A 155 -30.50 1.63 -6.89
CA LEU A 155 -29.58 1.41 -5.77
C LEU A 155 -30.24 0.53 -4.70
N GLN A 156 -31.48 0.83 -4.27
CA GLN A 156 -32.20 0.05 -3.29
C GLN A 156 -32.43 -1.40 -3.76
N GLN A 157 -32.73 -1.60 -5.04
CA GLN A 157 -32.89 -2.94 -5.57
C GLN A 157 -31.58 -3.72 -5.57
N PHE A 158 -30.48 -3.08 -5.96
CA PHE A 158 -29.15 -3.67 -5.90
C PHE A 158 -28.76 -4.09 -4.47
N GLU A 159 -29.00 -3.23 -3.48
CA GLU A 159 -28.78 -3.54 -2.06
C GLU A 159 -29.60 -4.74 -1.58
N LYS A 160 -30.87 -4.82 -1.98
CA LYS A 160 -31.73 -5.96 -1.67
C LYS A 160 -31.23 -7.27 -2.28
N ASP A 161 -30.74 -7.22 -3.52
CA ASP A 161 -30.22 -8.40 -4.20
C ASP A 161 -28.91 -8.88 -3.57
N LEU A 162 -27.99 -7.98 -3.21
CA LEU A 162 -26.80 -8.32 -2.43
C LEU A 162 -27.13 -8.97 -1.08
N SER A 163 -28.20 -8.51 -0.43
CA SER A 163 -28.63 -9.07 0.86
C SER A 163 -29.19 -10.49 0.74
N LYS A 164 -29.76 -10.88 -0.40
CA LYS A 164 -30.25 -12.24 -0.65
C LYS A 164 -29.09 -13.23 -0.83
N ASP A 165 -28.04 -12.83 -1.55
CA ASP A 165 -26.93 -13.70 -1.90
C ASP A 165 -25.96 -13.95 -0.72
N GLY A 166 -25.89 -13.01 0.24
CA GLY A 166 -24.89 -13.03 1.32
C GLY A 166 -25.37 -13.47 2.69
N ASN A 167 -26.67 -13.73 2.90
CA ASN A 167 -27.16 -13.89 4.26
C ASN A 167 -28.31 -14.90 4.40
N GLU A 168 -27.99 -16.12 4.82
CA GLU A 168 -28.98 -17.16 5.20
C GLU A 168 -30.01 -16.69 6.27
N LYS A 169 -29.79 -15.55 6.90
CA LYS A 169 -30.64 -14.99 7.96
C LYS A 169 -31.48 -13.78 7.54
N GLY A 170 -31.52 -13.40 6.28
CA GLY A 170 -32.39 -12.35 5.76
C GLY A 170 -32.14 -10.95 6.37
N ARG A 171 -31.00 -10.71 6.99
CA ARG A 171 -30.61 -9.37 7.46
C ARG A 171 -29.99 -8.59 6.32
N THR A 172 -30.51 -7.41 6.04
CA THR A 172 -29.85 -6.47 5.14
C THR A 172 -28.51 -6.07 5.74
N ILE A 173 -27.48 -6.02 4.89
CA ILE A 173 -26.15 -5.47 5.26
C ILE A 173 -26.29 -3.94 5.45
N PHE A 174 -27.31 -3.38 4.83
CA PHE A 174 -27.64 -1.97 4.83
C PHE A 174 -28.76 -1.75 5.83
N ILE A 175 -28.48 -0.99 6.87
CA ILE A 175 -29.42 -0.69 7.97
C ILE A 175 -30.19 0.56 7.60
N ASP A 176 -31.52 0.50 7.74
CA ASP A 176 -32.37 1.68 7.84
C ASP A 176 -32.18 2.36 9.20
#